data_1a60e7c3db5a516759c9a77698729ab9
#
_entry.id   1a60e7c3db5a516759c9a77698729ab9
#
_cell.length_a   1.000
_cell.length_b   1.000
_cell.length_c   1.000
_cell.angle_alpha   90.00
_cell.angle_beta   90.00
_cell.angle_gamma   90.00
#
_symmetry.space_group_name_H-M   'P 1'
#
loop_
_entity.id
_entity.type
_entity.pdbx_description
1 polymer ?
#
loop_
_entity_poly.entity_id
_entity_poly.type
_entity_poly.pdbx_seq_one_letter_code
_entity_poly.pdbx_strand_id
1 'polypeptide(L)'
;TEAQVITLGKVLIPDAEGQENYWNQSAQNLLGSVIQFFIRSGEWWDFRDILLACSSEEYLKQIVGANEFDSIIAEGLKGKSEHSGTNDYMLTLNTRLRPLRVMAALWHTAKDKVSLKRLIESDDFGDTVIVLGNDNTSGATVQQLNAILFERIVSLVLDLPDRSLRRIWLWIDEVSEASRFVGNNLV
;
A
#
# COMPACT_ATOMS: atom_id res chain seq x y z
N THR A 1 -5.43 10.54 3.82
CA THR A 1 -6.79 10.30 4.35
C THR A 1 -6.97 8.82 4.68
N GLU A 2 -7.93 8.50 5.54
CA GLU A 2 -8.26 7.11 5.91
C GLU A 2 -8.64 6.27 4.68
N ALA A 3 -9.42 6.84 3.76
CA ALA A 3 -9.77 6.19 2.50
C ALA A 3 -8.53 5.75 1.69
N GLN A 4 -7.50 6.58 1.64
CA GLN A 4 -6.25 6.25 0.94
C GLN A 4 -5.48 5.09 1.63
N VAL A 5 -5.55 5.00 2.95
CA VAL A 5 -4.96 3.89 3.71
C VAL A 5 -5.69 2.59 3.41
N ILE A 6 -7.02 2.62 3.38
CA ILE A 6 -7.86 1.46 3.01
C ILE A 6 -7.55 1.00 1.58
N THR A 7 -7.51 1.94 0.62
CA THR A 7 -7.17 1.63 -0.78
C THR A 7 -5.80 0.99 -0.88
N LEU A 8 -4.78 1.57 -0.23
CA LEU A 8 -3.43 1.00 -0.21
C LEU A 8 -3.42 -0.40 0.40
N GLY A 9 -4.16 -0.63 1.48
CA GLY A 9 -4.31 -1.94 2.10
C GLY A 9 -4.83 -2.99 1.11
N LYS A 10 -5.87 -2.65 0.34
CA LYS A 10 -6.45 -3.55 -0.67
C LYS A 10 -5.52 -3.83 -1.86
N VAL A 11 -4.74 -2.84 -2.28
CA VAL A 11 -3.76 -3.05 -3.36
C VAL A 11 -2.61 -3.95 -2.90
N LEU A 12 -2.14 -3.77 -1.66
CA LEU A 12 -1.06 -4.57 -1.10
C LEU A 12 -1.51 -5.99 -0.73
N ILE A 13 -2.74 -6.12 -0.27
CA ILE A 13 -3.35 -7.37 0.17
C ILE A 13 -4.72 -7.45 -0.50
N PRO A 14 -4.82 -7.96 -1.73
CA PRO A 14 -6.10 -8.03 -2.45
C PRO A 14 -7.14 -8.87 -1.72
N ASP A 15 -8.40 -8.51 -1.89
CA ASP A 15 -9.52 -9.33 -1.43
C ASP A 15 -9.47 -10.71 -2.11
N ALA A 16 -9.93 -11.75 -1.42
CA ALA A 16 -9.98 -13.12 -1.89
C ALA A 16 -11.41 -13.66 -1.77
N GLU A 17 -11.63 -14.89 -2.17
CA GLU A 17 -12.91 -15.57 -1.98
C GLU A 17 -12.89 -16.48 -0.74
N GLY A 18 -14.06 -16.66 -0.13
CA GLY A 18 -14.25 -17.61 0.96
C GLY A 18 -13.49 -17.24 2.24
N GLN A 19 -12.94 -18.24 2.92
CA GLN A 19 -12.28 -18.09 4.21
C GLN A 19 -10.97 -17.28 4.11
N GLU A 20 -10.29 -17.33 2.98
CA GLU A 20 -9.05 -16.57 2.77
C GLU A 20 -9.33 -15.06 2.84
N ASN A 21 -10.51 -14.60 2.41
CA ASN A 21 -10.89 -13.19 2.49
C ASN A 21 -10.91 -12.66 3.93
N TYR A 22 -11.33 -13.45 4.88
CA TYR A 22 -11.29 -13.07 6.31
C TYR A 22 -9.87 -12.77 6.78
N TRP A 23 -8.89 -13.59 6.39
CA TRP A 23 -7.49 -13.38 6.74
C TRP A 23 -6.89 -12.17 6.03
N ASN A 24 -7.23 -11.98 4.74
CA ASN A 24 -6.78 -10.82 3.98
C ASN A 24 -7.34 -9.52 4.57
N GLN A 25 -8.62 -9.46 4.91
CA GLN A 25 -9.22 -8.29 5.55
C GLN A 25 -8.60 -7.99 6.93
N SER A 26 -8.34 -9.02 7.72
CA SER A 26 -7.66 -8.86 9.00
C SER A 26 -6.24 -8.29 8.83
N ALA A 27 -5.51 -8.77 7.84
CA ALA A 27 -4.18 -8.28 7.51
C ALA A 27 -4.21 -6.84 6.94
N GLN A 28 -5.22 -6.50 6.12
CA GLN A 28 -5.47 -5.12 5.64
C GLN A 28 -5.70 -4.16 6.82
N ASN A 29 -6.54 -4.56 7.77
CA ASN A 29 -6.84 -3.75 8.95
C ASN A 29 -5.59 -3.50 9.80
N LEU A 30 -4.79 -4.55 10.05
CA LEU A 30 -3.52 -4.41 10.77
C LEU A 30 -2.54 -3.48 10.06
N LEU A 31 -2.38 -3.64 8.76
CA LEU A 31 -1.55 -2.76 7.94
C LEU A 31 -2.06 -1.32 8.01
N GLY A 32 -3.37 -1.12 7.93
CA GLY A 32 -4.03 0.17 8.07
C GLY A 32 -3.73 0.84 9.41
N SER A 33 -3.83 0.09 10.51
CA SER A 33 -3.51 0.58 11.86
C SER A 33 -2.04 1.00 11.99
N VAL A 34 -1.11 0.23 11.43
CA VAL A 34 0.32 0.58 11.41
C VAL A 34 0.57 1.87 10.63
N ILE A 35 0.00 2.00 9.43
CA ILE A 35 0.16 3.20 8.62
C ILE A 35 -0.43 4.43 9.34
N GLN A 36 -1.61 4.30 9.93
CA GLN A 36 -2.25 5.39 10.68
C GLN A 36 -1.44 5.79 11.91
N PHE A 37 -0.84 4.85 12.61
CA PHE A 37 0.07 5.13 13.73
C PHE A 37 1.22 6.02 13.28
N PHE A 38 1.92 5.66 12.19
CA PHE A 38 3.02 6.46 11.67
C PHE A 38 2.56 7.84 11.18
N ILE A 39 1.39 7.94 10.54
CA ILE A 39 0.83 9.24 10.13
C ILE A 39 0.56 10.14 11.35
N ARG A 40 0.04 9.57 12.45
CA ARG A 40 -0.32 10.33 13.66
C ARG A 40 0.89 10.66 14.53
N SER A 41 1.97 9.89 14.46
CA SER A 41 3.18 10.15 15.24
C SER A 41 3.81 11.51 14.93
N GLY A 42 3.60 12.03 13.71
CA GLY A 42 4.24 13.27 13.24
C GLY A 42 5.75 13.14 13.01
N GLU A 43 6.32 11.97 13.28
CA GLU A 43 7.73 11.68 13.04
C GLU A 43 7.97 11.32 11.57
N TRP A 44 9.24 11.43 11.16
CA TRP A 44 9.62 10.97 9.83
C TRP A 44 9.60 9.44 9.78
N TRP A 45 8.99 8.89 8.77
CA TRP A 45 8.93 7.45 8.50
C TRP A 45 8.94 7.18 7.01
N ASP A 46 9.28 5.97 6.64
CA ASP A 46 9.18 5.49 5.26
C ASP A 46 8.57 4.07 5.19
N PHE A 47 8.52 3.55 3.98
CA PHE A 47 7.90 2.24 3.76
C PHE A 47 8.64 1.09 4.46
N ARG A 48 9.95 1.23 4.69
CA ARG A 48 10.73 0.26 5.46
C ARG A 48 10.27 0.16 6.90
N ASP A 49 9.95 1.29 7.52
CA ASP A 49 9.49 1.33 8.92
C ASP A 49 8.15 0.61 9.06
N ILE A 50 7.23 0.79 8.10
CA ILE A 50 5.97 0.05 8.06
C ILE A 50 6.22 -1.46 7.96
N LEU A 51 7.11 -1.91 7.05
CA LEU A 51 7.40 -3.32 6.89
C LEU A 51 8.08 -3.93 8.12
N LEU A 52 8.96 -3.19 8.80
CA LEU A 52 9.58 -3.62 10.05
C LEU A 52 8.55 -3.77 11.15
N ALA A 53 7.66 -2.80 11.32
CA ALA A 53 6.57 -2.86 12.28
C ALA A 53 5.64 -4.07 12.02
N CYS A 54 5.28 -4.32 10.76
CA CYS A 54 4.44 -5.45 10.36
C CYS A 54 5.15 -6.81 10.48
N SER A 55 6.47 -6.86 10.59
CA SER A 55 7.23 -8.12 10.70
C SER A 55 7.35 -8.66 12.13
N SER A 56 7.01 -7.86 13.13
CA SER A 56 7.11 -8.21 14.55
C SER A 56 5.75 -8.17 15.22
N GLU A 57 5.34 -9.30 15.78
CA GLU A 57 4.09 -9.38 16.56
C GLU A 57 4.13 -8.44 17.78
N GLU A 58 5.29 -8.30 18.40
CA GLU A 58 5.48 -7.41 19.55
C GLU A 58 5.28 -5.95 19.17
N TYR A 59 5.88 -5.49 18.06
CA TYR A 59 5.67 -4.13 17.55
C TYR A 59 4.23 -3.89 17.13
N LEU A 60 3.61 -4.85 16.47
CA LEU A 60 2.19 -4.75 16.13
C LEU A 60 1.31 -4.58 17.35
N LYS A 61 1.52 -5.39 18.41
CA LYS A 61 0.77 -5.26 19.67
C LYS A 61 0.95 -3.90 20.32
N GLN A 62 2.16 -3.36 20.30
CA GLN A 62 2.44 -2.03 20.86
C GLN A 62 1.74 -0.93 20.04
N ILE A 63 1.84 -0.96 18.71
CA ILE A 63 1.26 0.03 17.82
C ILE A 63 -0.27 0.01 17.89
N VAL A 64 -0.87 -1.17 17.76
CA VAL A 64 -2.32 -1.35 17.80
C VAL A 64 -2.88 -1.07 19.19
N GLY A 65 -2.15 -1.44 20.25
CA GLY A 65 -2.54 -1.16 21.63
C GLY A 65 -2.44 0.31 22.03
N ALA A 66 -1.72 1.13 21.29
CA ALA A 66 -1.60 2.57 21.55
C ALA A 66 -2.81 3.38 21.06
N ASN A 67 -3.75 2.77 20.33
CA ASN A 67 -4.90 3.46 19.75
C ASN A 67 -6.21 2.84 20.29
N GLU A 68 -7.05 3.66 20.91
CA GLU A 68 -8.35 3.21 21.47
C GLU A 68 -9.26 2.58 20.40
N PHE A 69 -9.26 3.09 19.17
CA PHE A 69 -10.07 2.54 18.08
C PHE A 69 -9.59 1.17 17.60
N ASP A 70 -8.32 0.88 17.75
CA ASP A 70 -7.72 -0.40 17.38
C ASP A 70 -7.64 -1.38 18.56
N SER A 71 -8.12 -0.98 19.74
CA SER A 71 -8.10 -1.81 20.95
C SER A 71 -8.81 -3.16 20.77
N ILE A 72 -9.89 -3.19 19.98
CA ILE A 72 -10.62 -4.42 19.62
C ILE A 72 -9.71 -5.38 18.84
N ILE A 73 -8.93 -4.84 17.91
CA ILE A 73 -7.93 -5.60 17.15
C ILE A 73 -6.83 -6.08 18.09
N ALA A 74 -6.38 -5.21 19.01
CA ALA A 74 -5.37 -5.54 20.02
C ALA A 74 -5.85 -6.63 21.00
N GLU A 75 -7.13 -6.62 21.37
CA GLU A 75 -7.72 -7.68 22.20
C GLU A 75 -7.80 -9.01 21.45
N GLY A 76 -8.14 -8.96 20.14
CA GLY A 76 -8.08 -10.12 19.27
C GLY A 76 -6.66 -10.70 19.17
N LEU A 77 -5.65 -9.84 19.17
CA LEU A 77 -4.23 -10.24 19.21
C LEU A 77 -3.82 -10.84 20.55
N LYS A 78 -4.43 -10.41 21.67
CA LYS A 78 -4.12 -10.90 23.02
C LYS A 78 -4.89 -12.18 23.40
N GLY A 79 -6.10 -12.35 22.86
CA GLY A 79 -7.09 -13.32 23.36
C GLY A 79 -6.93 -14.76 22.91
N LYS A 80 -5.95 -15.09 22.05
CA LYS A 80 -5.79 -16.46 21.52
C LYS A 80 -4.35 -16.94 21.60
N SER A 81 -3.84 -17.08 22.81
CA SER A 81 -2.46 -17.47 23.07
C SER A 81 -2.13 -18.94 22.81
N GLU A 82 -3.07 -19.83 22.51
CA GLU A 82 -2.75 -21.26 22.39
C GLU A 82 -3.27 -22.01 21.15
N HIS A 83 -4.22 -21.49 20.36
CA HIS A 83 -4.69 -22.23 19.17
C HIS A 83 -5.03 -21.34 17.98
N SER A 84 -4.18 -21.37 16.98
CA SER A 84 -4.39 -21.26 15.51
C SER A 84 -4.86 -19.97 14.86
N GLY A 85 -5.36 -18.94 15.50
CA GLY A 85 -5.90 -17.78 14.78
C GLY A 85 -4.92 -16.61 14.59
N THR A 86 -4.05 -16.36 15.56
CA THR A 86 -3.10 -15.23 15.56
C THR A 86 -1.98 -15.41 14.54
N ASN A 87 -1.56 -16.66 14.30
CA ASN A 87 -0.53 -16.96 13.32
C ASN A 87 -0.98 -16.76 11.87
N ASP A 88 -2.27 -16.93 11.57
CA ASP A 88 -2.74 -16.96 10.18
C ASP A 88 -2.77 -15.57 9.54
N TYR A 89 -3.26 -14.52 10.25
CA TYR A 89 -3.21 -13.16 9.69
C TYR A 89 -1.80 -12.56 9.70
N MET A 90 -0.95 -12.89 10.71
CA MET A 90 0.46 -12.53 10.70
C MET A 90 1.20 -13.21 9.55
N LEU A 91 0.91 -14.48 9.31
CA LEU A 91 1.46 -15.21 8.17
C LEU A 91 1.00 -14.58 6.85
N THR A 92 -0.30 -14.25 6.74
CA THR A 92 -0.86 -13.58 5.57
C THR A 92 -0.17 -12.23 5.35
N LEU A 93 -0.11 -11.39 6.40
CA LEU A 93 0.54 -10.08 6.33
C LEU A 93 2.01 -10.20 5.88
N ASN A 94 2.79 -11.07 6.53
CA ASN A 94 4.18 -11.28 6.18
C ASN A 94 4.36 -11.85 4.76
N THR A 95 3.51 -12.78 4.34
CA THR A 95 3.58 -13.38 3.01
C THR A 95 3.31 -12.35 1.92
N ARG A 96 2.29 -11.52 2.11
CA ARG A 96 1.90 -10.47 1.14
C ARG A 96 2.90 -9.32 1.08
N LEU A 97 3.50 -8.94 2.21
CA LEU A 97 4.46 -7.83 2.27
C LEU A 97 5.92 -8.24 1.99
N ARG A 98 6.24 -9.54 2.08
CA ARG A 98 7.61 -10.04 1.85
C ARG A 98 8.22 -9.62 0.51
N PRO A 99 7.50 -9.68 -0.62
CA PRO A 99 8.04 -9.25 -1.92
C PRO A 99 8.50 -7.79 -1.93
N LEU A 100 7.87 -6.94 -1.12
CA LEU A 100 8.13 -5.49 -1.10
C LEU A 100 9.37 -5.10 -0.27
N ARG A 101 10.00 -6.04 0.45
CA ARG A 101 11.16 -5.74 1.33
C ARG A 101 12.35 -5.16 0.58
N VAL A 102 12.66 -5.70 -0.59
CA VAL A 102 13.77 -5.20 -1.42
C VAL A 102 13.50 -3.77 -1.85
N MET A 103 12.27 -3.49 -2.26
CA MET A 103 11.86 -2.14 -2.65
C MET A 103 11.89 -1.14 -1.50
N ALA A 104 11.43 -1.56 -0.33
CA ALA A 104 11.50 -0.72 0.86
C ALA A 104 12.95 -0.38 1.23
N ALA A 105 13.87 -1.33 1.10
CA ALA A 105 15.30 -1.09 1.31
C ALA A 105 15.88 -0.11 0.28
N LEU A 106 15.56 -0.27 -1.00
CA LEU A 106 15.96 0.64 -2.06
C LEU A 106 15.40 2.05 -1.86
N TRP A 107 14.11 2.15 -1.52
CA TRP A 107 13.47 3.43 -1.21
C TRP A 107 14.13 4.13 -0.03
N HIS A 108 14.43 3.39 1.03
CA HIS A 108 15.08 3.93 2.23
C HIS A 108 16.43 4.56 1.90
N THR A 109 17.23 3.90 1.04
CA THR A 109 18.57 4.35 0.66
C THR A 109 18.59 5.33 -0.51
N ALA A 110 17.48 5.55 -1.20
CA ALA A 110 17.38 6.47 -2.32
C ALA A 110 17.66 7.91 -1.88
N LYS A 111 18.62 8.55 -2.56
CA LYS A 111 19.00 9.95 -2.30
C LYS A 111 17.95 10.91 -2.87
N ASP A 112 17.51 10.63 -4.09
CA ASP A 112 16.52 11.44 -4.80
C ASP A 112 15.16 10.75 -4.72
N LYS A 113 14.19 11.45 -4.16
CA LYS A 113 12.82 10.98 -4.03
C LYS A 113 11.87 11.93 -4.73
N VAL A 114 11.02 11.39 -5.59
CA VAL A 114 10.03 12.16 -6.33
C VAL A 114 8.65 11.95 -5.72
N SER A 115 7.93 13.05 -5.48
CA SER A 115 6.54 12.99 -5.05
C SER A 115 5.62 12.94 -6.28
N LEU A 116 4.87 11.86 -6.45
CA LEU A 116 3.86 11.75 -7.49
C LEU A 116 2.83 12.88 -7.41
N LYS A 117 2.45 13.27 -6.18
CA LYS A 117 1.52 14.38 -5.97
C LYS A 117 2.08 15.68 -6.56
N ARG A 118 3.29 16.05 -6.19
CA ARG A 118 3.94 17.26 -6.76
C ARG A 118 4.09 17.17 -8.27
N LEU A 119 4.46 16.01 -8.78
CA LEU A 119 4.67 15.77 -10.19
C LEU A 119 3.38 15.94 -11.01
N ILE A 120 2.23 15.60 -10.45
CA ILE A 120 0.92 15.70 -11.10
C ILE A 120 0.27 17.07 -10.87
N GLU A 121 0.35 17.61 -9.65
CA GLU A 121 -0.36 18.84 -9.28
C GLU A 121 0.44 20.14 -9.56
N SER A 122 1.79 20.08 -9.63
CA SER A 122 2.61 21.28 -9.85
C SER A 122 3.20 21.34 -11.26
N ASP A 123 3.44 22.55 -11.75
CA ASP A 123 4.09 22.81 -13.04
C ASP A 123 5.62 22.83 -12.97
N ASP A 124 6.19 22.54 -11.78
CA ASP A 124 7.63 22.64 -11.51
C ASP A 124 8.50 21.67 -12.34
N PHE A 125 7.90 20.60 -12.85
CA PHE A 125 8.64 19.51 -13.52
C PHE A 125 8.64 19.61 -15.05
N GLY A 126 7.95 20.60 -15.65
CA GLY A 126 7.85 20.73 -17.10
C GLY A 126 7.24 19.48 -17.77
N ASP A 127 7.68 19.18 -18.97
CA ASP A 127 7.26 17.98 -19.69
C ASP A 127 7.95 16.76 -19.10
N THR A 128 7.16 15.89 -18.45
CA THR A 128 7.64 14.70 -17.73
C THR A 128 6.98 13.45 -18.26
N VAL A 129 7.74 12.40 -18.45
CA VAL A 129 7.26 11.06 -18.83
C VAL A 129 7.54 10.10 -17.68
N ILE A 130 6.49 9.44 -17.19
CA ILE A 130 6.60 8.33 -16.23
C ILE A 130 6.39 7.04 -16.98
N VAL A 131 7.37 6.14 -16.94
CA VAL A 131 7.28 4.82 -17.54
C VAL A 131 7.19 3.77 -16.43
N LEU A 132 6.07 3.05 -16.38
CA LEU A 132 5.89 1.89 -15.50
C LEU A 132 6.18 0.64 -16.32
N GLY A 133 7.42 0.15 -16.25
CA GLY A 133 7.87 -1.02 -16.98
C GLY A 133 7.65 -2.31 -16.19
N ASN A 134 7.32 -3.41 -16.90
CA ASN A 134 7.36 -4.75 -16.35
C ASN A 134 8.70 -5.42 -16.67
N ASP A 135 9.29 -6.07 -15.67
CA ASP A 135 10.46 -6.92 -15.85
C ASP A 135 10.08 -8.35 -15.49
N ASN A 136 10.27 -9.24 -16.44
CA ASN A 136 9.99 -10.68 -16.26
C ASN A 136 10.85 -11.32 -15.15
N THR A 137 11.97 -10.72 -14.79
CA THR A 137 12.89 -11.22 -13.77
C THR A 137 12.44 -10.85 -12.36
N SER A 138 11.84 -9.68 -12.20
CA SER A 138 11.37 -9.15 -10.90
C SER A 138 9.85 -9.36 -10.67
N GLY A 139 9.18 -9.94 -11.61
CA GLY A 139 7.80 -10.45 -11.69
C GLY A 139 6.80 -9.79 -10.74
N ALA A 140 6.37 -10.52 -9.73
CA ALA A 140 5.27 -10.13 -8.85
C ALA A 140 5.52 -8.83 -8.04
N THR A 141 6.77 -8.54 -7.68
CA THR A 141 7.09 -7.34 -6.88
C THR A 141 6.94 -6.07 -7.69
N VAL A 142 7.44 -6.07 -8.93
CA VAL A 142 7.34 -4.91 -9.84
C VAL A 142 5.89 -4.71 -10.27
N GLN A 143 5.16 -5.79 -10.53
CA GLN A 143 3.74 -5.72 -10.84
C GLN A 143 2.94 -5.08 -9.70
N GLN A 144 3.14 -5.51 -8.47
CA GLN A 144 2.46 -4.96 -7.30
C GLN A 144 2.79 -3.47 -7.11
N LEU A 145 4.05 -3.07 -7.33
CA LEU A 145 4.44 -1.67 -7.28
C LEU A 145 3.76 -0.86 -8.39
N ASN A 146 3.81 -1.34 -9.62
CA ASN A 146 3.20 -0.66 -10.74
C ASN A 146 1.69 -0.46 -10.52
N ALA A 147 1.01 -1.45 -9.91
CA ALA A 147 -0.39 -1.33 -9.53
C ALA A 147 -0.62 -0.17 -8.54
N ILE A 148 0.19 -0.10 -7.48
CA ILE A 148 0.11 0.97 -6.47
C ILE A 148 0.35 2.35 -7.10
N LEU A 149 1.42 2.45 -7.91
CA LEU A 149 1.78 3.70 -8.58
C LEU A 149 0.71 4.13 -9.57
N PHE A 150 0.19 3.21 -10.37
CA PHE A 150 -0.85 3.48 -11.35
C PHE A 150 -2.15 3.96 -10.68
N GLU A 151 -2.65 3.24 -9.67
CA GLU A 151 -3.83 3.67 -8.91
C GLU A 151 -3.64 5.05 -8.30
N ARG A 152 -2.47 5.31 -7.74
CA ARG A 152 -2.18 6.61 -7.16
C ARG A 152 -2.14 7.71 -8.21
N ILE A 153 -1.55 7.47 -9.37
CA ILE A 153 -1.52 8.41 -10.50
C ILE A 153 -2.95 8.71 -10.96
N VAL A 154 -3.75 7.68 -11.21
CA VAL A 154 -5.17 7.86 -11.63
C VAL A 154 -5.95 8.66 -10.61
N SER A 155 -5.87 8.31 -9.31
CA SER A 155 -6.53 9.06 -8.23
C SER A 155 -6.13 10.54 -8.24
N LEU A 156 -4.84 10.84 -8.37
CA LEU A 156 -4.35 12.23 -8.39
C LEU A 156 -4.82 13.00 -9.62
N VAL A 157 -4.89 12.33 -10.77
CA VAL A 157 -5.39 12.93 -12.02
C VAL A 157 -6.87 13.25 -11.92
N LEU A 158 -7.67 12.33 -11.34
CA LEU A 158 -9.12 12.54 -11.14
C LEU A 158 -9.43 13.62 -10.10
N ASP A 159 -8.53 13.84 -9.15
CA ASP A 159 -8.65 14.89 -8.12
C ASP A 159 -8.27 16.30 -8.67
N LEU A 160 -7.74 16.40 -9.89
CA LEU A 160 -7.41 17.70 -10.48
C LEU A 160 -8.68 18.52 -10.77
N PRO A 161 -8.63 19.84 -10.57
CA PRO A 161 -9.76 20.72 -10.90
C PRO A 161 -10.10 20.65 -12.40
N ASP A 162 -11.39 20.65 -12.73
CA ASP A 162 -11.90 20.61 -14.13
C ASP A 162 -11.32 21.69 -15.07
N ARG A 163 -10.78 22.77 -14.52
CA ARG A 163 -10.16 23.88 -15.25
C ARG A 163 -8.64 23.84 -15.26
N SER A 164 -8.04 22.70 -14.89
CA SER A 164 -6.61 22.55 -14.98
C SER A 164 -6.14 22.71 -16.43
N LEU A 165 -5.18 23.60 -16.68
CA LEU A 165 -4.55 23.76 -17.98
C LEU A 165 -3.56 22.62 -18.27
N ARG A 166 -3.30 21.78 -17.29
CA ARG A 166 -2.36 20.68 -17.36
C ARG A 166 -2.91 19.54 -18.21
N ARG A 167 -2.16 19.14 -19.22
CA ARG A 167 -2.51 18.01 -20.09
C ARG A 167 -1.76 16.77 -19.60
N ILE A 168 -2.50 15.74 -19.21
CA ILE A 168 -1.96 14.47 -18.76
C ILE A 168 -2.46 13.39 -19.72
N TRP A 169 -1.52 12.60 -20.25
CA TRP A 169 -1.81 11.51 -21.15
C TRP A 169 -1.45 10.20 -20.50
N LEU A 170 -2.38 9.26 -20.45
CA LEU A 170 -2.16 7.90 -20.00
C LEU A 170 -2.09 6.98 -21.22
N TRP A 171 -0.92 6.41 -21.45
CA TRP A 171 -0.69 5.44 -22.50
C TRP A 171 -0.61 4.05 -21.86
N ILE A 172 -1.51 3.16 -22.25
CA ILE A 172 -1.56 1.79 -21.73
C ILE A 172 -1.25 0.88 -22.91
N ASP A 173 -0.09 0.25 -22.85
CA ASP A 173 0.29 -0.83 -23.74
C ASP A 173 -0.15 -2.14 -23.07
N GLU A 174 -0.73 -3.09 -23.82
CA GLU A 174 -1.29 -4.34 -23.32
C GLU A 174 -2.38 -4.18 -22.24
N VAL A 175 -3.55 -3.70 -22.64
CA VAL A 175 -4.73 -3.53 -21.75
C VAL A 175 -5.11 -4.81 -20.99
N SER A 176 -4.81 -5.98 -21.54
CA SER A 176 -5.04 -7.28 -20.90
C SER A 176 -4.20 -7.46 -19.61
N GLU A 177 -3.01 -6.92 -19.56
CA GLU A 177 -2.20 -6.86 -18.34
C GLU A 177 -2.63 -5.72 -17.43
N ALA A 178 -2.96 -4.56 -17.99
CA ALA A 178 -3.47 -3.43 -17.23
C ALA A 178 -4.80 -3.74 -16.53
N SER A 179 -5.66 -4.59 -17.08
CA SER A 179 -6.92 -5.00 -16.44
C SER A 179 -6.72 -5.71 -15.09
N ARG A 180 -5.57 -6.30 -14.87
CA ARG A 180 -5.18 -6.86 -13.56
C ARG A 180 -4.86 -5.77 -12.53
N PHE A 181 -4.51 -4.57 -12.99
CA PHE A 181 -4.15 -3.42 -12.14
C PHE A 181 -5.32 -2.44 -11.96
N VAL A 182 -6.20 -2.38 -12.95
CA VAL A 182 -7.19 -1.31 -13.05
C VAL A 182 -8.48 -1.66 -12.33
N GLY A 183 -8.64 -2.88 -11.81
CA GLY A 183 -9.89 -3.24 -11.12
C GLY A 183 -11.11 -2.57 -11.77
N ASN A 184 -12.29 -2.74 -11.29
CA ASN A 184 -13.55 -2.24 -11.91
C ASN A 184 -13.70 -0.68 -11.97
N ASN A 185 -12.63 0.09 -11.92
CA ASN A 185 -12.67 1.55 -11.82
C ASN A 185 -12.50 2.31 -13.16
N LEU A 186 -12.40 1.61 -14.29
CA LEU A 186 -12.34 2.23 -15.61
C LEU A 186 -13.52 1.84 -16.53
N VAL A 187 -14.67 1.50 -15.94
CA VAL A 187 -15.93 1.33 -16.68
C VAL A 187 -16.89 2.43 -16.31
#